data_ff50113464d93ce070848840068fbc38
#
_entry.id   ff50113464d93ce070848840068fbc38
#
_cell.length_a   1.000
_cell.length_b   1.000
_cell.length_c   1.000
_cell.angle_alpha   90.00
_cell.angle_beta   90.00
_cell.angle_gamma   90.00
#
_symmetry.space_group_name_H-M   'P 1'
#
loop_
_entity.id
_entity.type
_entity.pdbx_description
1 polymer ?
#
loop_
_entity_poly.entity_id
_entity_poly.type
_entity_poly.pdbx_seq_one_letter_code
_entity_poly.pdbx_strand_id
1 'polypeptide(L)'
;MTKCKIMKCKLLCVLLWLCATGVSAQHLTVKNYQKKVHPGLTAITMELYRDKDPISNIDWMEYLHWLEQIYGKESAEYQAALPDKQALRQLLPDSLAEVYANHPAYRYSPVFGVSPEQARAYCEWRTDRVVEQMLVSLGRIEYDPNQTPENYFSVKKGMMPADLKTLYFFLPEGNIETWYGFSCFAEWR
;
A
#
# COMPACT_ATOMS: atom_id res chain seq x y z
N MET A 1 -34.11 1.76 58.49
CA MET A 1 -32.91 2.18 57.78
C MET A 1 -32.30 1.11 56.86
N THR A 2 -33.10 0.25 56.23
CA THR A 2 -32.57 -0.93 55.48
C THR A 2 -32.89 -0.94 53.95
N LYS A 3 -33.70 -0.01 53.46
CA LYS A 3 -34.08 0.03 52.04
C LYS A 3 -33.10 0.79 51.13
N CYS A 4 -32.18 1.63 51.65
CA CYS A 4 -31.29 2.44 50.86
C CYS A 4 -30.00 1.71 50.45
N LYS A 5 -29.59 0.64 51.13
CA LYS A 5 -28.36 -0.13 50.82
C LYS A 5 -28.49 -1.10 49.62
N ILE A 6 -29.72 -1.64 49.42
CA ILE A 6 -29.97 -2.64 48.37
C ILE A 6 -30.05 -1.99 46.97
N MET A 7 -30.48 -0.74 46.87
CA MET A 7 -30.61 -0.01 45.61
C MET A 7 -29.26 0.41 45.03
N LYS A 8 -28.27 0.74 45.89
CA LYS A 8 -26.91 1.10 45.46
C LYS A 8 -26.12 -0.11 44.91
N CYS A 9 -26.38 -1.31 45.45
CA CYS A 9 -25.69 -2.53 44.99
C CYS A 9 -26.18 -3.01 43.61
N LYS A 10 -27.50 -2.84 43.32
CA LYS A 10 -28.07 -3.21 42.01
C LYS A 10 -27.61 -2.26 40.89
N LEU A 11 -27.42 -0.97 41.20
CA LEU A 11 -26.92 0.00 40.22
C LEU A 11 -25.44 -0.24 39.86
N LEU A 12 -24.64 -0.68 40.85
CA LEU A 12 -23.23 -1.02 40.63
C LEU A 12 -23.05 -2.28 39.76
N CYS A 13 -23.91 -3.27 39.94
CA CYS A 13 -23.89 -4.49 39.13
C CYS A 13 -24.33 -4.24 37.66
N VAL A 14 -25.24 -3.30 37.40
CA VAL A 14 -25.65 -2.94 36.03
C VAL A 14 -24.57 -2.16 35.31
N LEU A 15 -23.83 -1.29 36.01
CA LEU A 15 -22.69 -0.57 35.45
C LEU A 15 -21.49 -1.50 35.13
N LEU A 16 -21.29 -2.55 35.94
CA LEU A 16 -20.25 -3.54 35.66
C LEU A 16 -20.63 -4.48 34.48
N TRP A 17 -21.92 -4.67 34.21
CA TRP A 17 -22.37 -5.50 33.08
C TRP A 17 -22.31 -4.75 31.74
N LEU A 18 -22.40 -3.43 31.73
CA LEU A 18 -22.27 -2.59 30.54
C LEU A 18 -20.81 -2.41 30.09
N CYS A 19 -19.81 -2.66 30.94
CA CYS A 19 -18.39 -2.66 30.58
C CYS A 19 -17.92 -3.99 29.98
N ALA A 20 -18.76 -5.05 29.97
CA ALA A 20 -18.39 -6.37 29.44
C ALA A 20 -18.83 -6.61 27.98
N THR A 21 -19.44 -5.60 27.32
CA THR A 21 -19.53 -5.63 25.87
C THR A 21 -18.19 -5.14 25.29
N GLY A 22 -17.15 -5.92 25.53
CA GLY A 22 -15.90 -5.76 24.83
C GLY A 22 -16.21 -5.80 23.36
N VAL A 23 -15.93 -4.69 22.67
CA VAL A 23 -15.81 -4.66 21.22
C VAL A 23 -14.89 -5.83 20.88
N SER A 24 -15.47 -6.91 20.38
CA SER A 24 -14.73 -8.03 19.85
C SER A 24 -14.01 -7.46 18.64
N ALA A 25 -12.80 -6.96 18.84
CA ALA A 25 -11.90 -6.68 17.76
C ALA A 25 -11.79 -7.99 16.99
N GLN A 26 -12.39 -8.04 15.80
CA GLN A 26 -12.29 -9.22 14.95
C GLN A 26 -10.81 -9.43 14.70
N HIS A 27 -10.24 -10.38 15.41
CA HIS A 27 -8.83 -10.74 15.26
C HIS A 27 -8.66 -11.20 13.82
N LEU A 28 -8.05 -10.36 12.99
CA LEU A 28 -7.74 -10.72 11.61
C LEU A 28 -6.78 -11.91 11.67
N THR A 29 -7.29 -13.10 11.28
CA THR A 29 -6.43 -14.27 11.18
C THR A 29 -5.76 -14.26 9.80
N VAL A 30 -4.55 -14.84 9.71
CA VAL A 30 -3.81 -15.01 8.44
C VAL A 30 -4.72 -15.60 7.36
N LYS A 31 -5.53 -16.62 7.68
CA LYS A 31 -6.48 -17.24 6.74
C LYS A 31 -7.57 -16.29 6.24
N ASN A 32 -8.02 -15.36 7.08
CA ASN A 32 -9.04 -14.37 6.70
C ASN A 32 -8.44 -13.25 5.86
N TYR A 33 -7.18 -12.89 6.09
CA TYR A 33 -6.47 -11.91 5.27
C TYR A 33 -6.20 -12.45 3.86
N GLN A 34 -5.70 -13.67 3.75
CA GLN A 34 -5.41 -14.34 2.48
C GLN A 34 -6.64 -14.61 1.61
N LYS A 35 -7.85 -14.66 2.19
CA LYS A 35 -9.11 -14.79 1.44
C LYS A 35 -9.62 -13.48 0.84
N LYS A 36 -9.14 -12.33 1.32
CA LYS A 36 -9.53 -11.03 0.76
C LYS A 36 -8.67 -10.73 -0.45
N VAL A 37 -9.23 -10.88 -1.64
CA VAL A 37 -8.64 -10.30 -2.85
C VAL A 37 -8.52 -8.79 -2.63
N HIS A 38 -7.33 -8.24 -2.86
CA HIS A 38 -7.11 -6.81 -2.74
C HIS A 38 -8.10 -6.06 -3.66
N PRO A 39 -8.83 -5.02 -3.17
CA PRO A 39 -9.97 -4.44 -3.90
C PRO A 39 -9.62 -3.87 -5.28
N GLY A 40 -8.36 -3.50 -5.51
CA GLY A 40 -7.86 -2.97 -6.80
C GLY A 40 -7.41 -4.05 -7.79
N LEU A 41 -7.54 -5.35 -7.48
CA LEU A 41 -7.05 -6.44 -8.31
C LEU A 41 -8.17 -7.18 -9.03
N THR A 42 -7.86 -7.70 -10.21
CA THR A 42 -8.68 -8.64 -10.98
C THR A 42 -7.94 -9.97 -11.09
N ALA A 43 -8.60 -11.07 -10.76
CA ALA A 43 -8.04 -12.41 -10.92
C ALA A 43 -7.90 -12.75 -12.43
N ILE A 44 -6.71 -13.21 -12.81
CA ILE A 44 -6.43 -13.80 -14.11
C ILE A 44 -6.53 -15.33 -14.01
N THR A 45 -5.94 -15.89 -12.94
CA THR A 45 -6.05 -17.28 -12.52
C THR A 45 -6.35 -17.37 -11.03
N MET A 46 -6.35 -18.56 -10.45
CA MET A 46 -6.54 -18.73 -9.00
C MET A 46 -5.42 -18.10 -8.17
N GLU A 47 -4.22 -17.92 -8.72
CA GLU A 47 -3.04 -17.44 -8.03
C GLU A 47 -2.46 -16.15 -8.63
N LEU A 48 -2.83 -15.81 -9.86
CA LEU A 48 -2.33 -14.64 -10.59
C LEU A 48 -3.41 -13.57 -10.69
N TYR A 49 -3.05 -12.36 -10.34
CA TYR A 49 -3.88 -11.17 -10.37
C TYR A 49 -3.23 -10.07 -11.19
N ARG A 50 -4.01 -9.10 -11.60
CA ARG A 50 -3.54 -7.85 -12.24
C ARG A 50 -4.33 -6.68 -11.69
N ASP A 51 -3.74 -5.50 -11.66
CA ASP A 51 -4.48 -4.26 -11.39
C ASP A 51 -5.66 -4.12 -12.37
N LYS A 52 -6.79 -3.68 -11.85
CA LYS A 52 -7.99 -3.39 -12.67
C LYS A 52 -7.73 -2.24 -13.64
N ASP A 53 -7.09 -1.21 -13.10
CA ASP A 53 -6.77 0.02 -13.79
C ASP A 53 -5.24 0.18 -13.85
N PRO A 54 -4.69 0.92 -14.83
CA PRO A 54 -3.28 1.30 -14.80
C PRO A 54 -2.94 2.10 -13.55
N ILE A 55 -1.68 2.03 -13.12
CA ILE A 55 -1.16 2.84 -12.02
C ILE A 55 -1.39 4.32 -12.34
N SER A 56 -2.04 5.02 -11.44
CA SER A 56 -2.44 6.41 -11.63
C SER A 56 -1.36 7.40 -11.14
N ASN A 57 -1.52 8.67 -11.52
CA ASN A 57 -0.65 9.74 -11.02
C ASN A 57 -0.65 9.82 -9.49
N ILE A 58 -1.80 9.62 -8.81
CA ILE A 58 -1.84 9.65 -7.34
C ILE A 58 -1.07 8.49 -6.73
N ASP A 59 -1.18 7.27 -7.29
CA ASP A 59 -0.44 6.12 -6.80
C ASP A 59 1.07 6.34 -6.94
N TRP A 60 1.50 6.95 -8.07
CA TRP A 60 2.89 7.30 -8.29
C TRP A 60 3.38 8.41 -7.35
N MET A 61 2.54 9.41 -7.07
CA MET A 61 2.85 10.45 -6.09
C MET A 61 3.02 9.90 -4.68
N GLU A 62 2.23 8.89 -4.28
CA GLU A 62 2.41 8.20 -2.99
C GLU A 62 3.79 7.52 -2.91
N TYR A 63 4.22 6.87 -3.99
CA TYR A 63 5.56 6.29 -4.07
C TYR A 63 6.67 7.35 -3.97
N LEU A 64 6.56 8.45 -4.73
CA LEU A 64 7.51 9.56 -4.66
C LEU A 64 7.54 10.19 -3.27
N HIS A 65 6.38 10.37 -2.64
CA HIS A 65 6.31 10.90 -1.28
C HIS A 65 7.01 9.98 -0.28
N TRP A 66 6.82 8.67 -0.39
CA TRP A 66 7.54 7.71 0.45
C TRP A 66 9.06 7.79 0.23
N LEU A 67 9.52 7.87 -1.02
CA LEU A 67 10.95 8.04 -1.32
C LEU A 67 11.50 9.34 -0.73
N GLU A 68 10.74 10.43 -0.81
CA GLU A 68 11.09 11.70 -0.19
C GLU A 68 11.23 11.58 1.33
N GLN A 69 10.32 10.90 2.00
CA GLN A 69 10.35 10.70 3.44
C GLN A 69 11.56 9.85 3.88
N ILE A 70 11.88 8.80 3.14
CA ILE A 70 12.96 7.87 3.50
C ILE A 70 14.34 8.43 3.12
N TYR A 71 14.48 8.94 1.90
CA TYR A 71 15.80 9.27 1.32
C TYR A 71 16.02 10.78 1.13
N GLY A 72 14.96 11.57 1.08
CA GLY A 72 15.00 12.98 0.74
C GLY A 72 14.92 13.24 -0.78
N LYS A 73 14.47 14.44 -1.15
CA LYS A 73 14.26 14.84 -2.57
C LYS A 73 15.53 14.83 -3.43
N GLU A 74 16.66 15.12 -2.82
CA GLU A 74 17.95 15.20 -3.52
C GLU A 74 18.66 13.84 -3.65
N SER A 75 18.05 12.77 -3.14
CA SER A 75 18.60 11.42 -3.22
C SER A 75 18.57 10.86 -4.63
N ALA A 76 19.49 9.93 -4.92
CA ALA A 76 19.52 9.22 -6.18
C ALA A 76 18.24 8.40 -6.40
N GLU A 77 17.68 7.82 -5.34
CA GLU A 77 16.48 7.01 -5.34
C GLU A 77 15.25 7.84 -5.73
N TYR A 78 15.09 9.03 -5.15
CA TYR A 78 13.99 9.93 -5.50
C TYR A 78 14.13 10.45 -6.93
N GLN A 79 15.32 10.92 -7.31
CA GLN A 79 15.58 11.45 -8.66
C GLN A 79 15.40 10.39 -9.75
N ALA A 80 15.83 9.14 -9.49
CA ALA A 80 15.64 8.03 -10.40
C ALA A 80 14.17 7.63 -10.58
N ALA A 81 13.28 7.96 -9.63
CA ALA A 81 11.86 7.64 -9.69
C ALA A 81 11.03 8.72 -10.40
N LEU A 82 11.60 9.88 -10.72
CA LEU A 82 10.86 10.94 -11.41
C LEU A 82 10.52 10.50 -12.85
N PRO A 83 9.25 10.64 -13.29
CA PRO A 83 8.86 10.38 -14.67
C PRO A 83 9.62 11.28 -15.66
N ASP A 84 9.92 10.75 -16.83
CA ASP A 84 10.61 11.50 -17.89
C ASP A 84 9.69 12.56 -18.48
N LYS A 85 10.01 13.83 -18.22
CA LYS A 85 9.29 14.98 -18.75
C LYS A 85 9.36 15.10 -20.27
N GLN A 86 10.45 14.63 -20.86
CA GLN A 86 10.61 14.68 -22.31
C GLN A 86 9.69 13.67 -23.00
N ALA A 87 9.55 12.48 -22.43
CA ALA A 87 8.57 11.51 -22.89
C ALA A 87 7.13 12.06 -22.75
N LEU A 88 6.82 12.75 -21.65
CA LEU A 88 5.51 13.41 -21.47
C LEU A 88 5.21 14.44 -22.57
N ARG A 89 6.20 15.26 -22.96
CA ARG A 89 6.04 16.26 -24.06
C ARG A 89 5.85 15.63 -25.44
N GLN A 90 6.33 14.40 -25.63
CA GLN A 90 6.04 13.67 -26.88
C GLN A 90 4.61 13.13 -26.94
N LEU A 91 4.00 12.91 -25.79
CA LEU A 91 2.67 12.30 -25.65
C LEU A 91 1.56 13.35 -25.50
N LEU A 92 1.87 14.48 -24.91
CA LEU A 92 0.92 15.52 -24.50
C LEU A 92 1.36 16.88 -25.04
N PRO A 93 0.43 17.81 -25.30
CA PRO A 93 0.78 19.21 -25.55
C PRO A 93 1.64 19.77 -24.42
N ASP A 94 2.62 20.64 -24.72
CA ASP A 94 3.58 21.17 -23.74
C ASP A 94 2.94 21.74 -22.49
N SER A 95 1.86 22.51 -22.66
CA SER A 95 1.10 23.10 -21.54
C SER A 95 0.49 22.06 -20.60
N LEU A 96 0.13 20.91 -21.13
CA LEU A 96 -0.43 19.82 -20.35
C LEU A 96 0.67 18.95 -19.74
N ALA A 97 1.75 18.67 -20.47
CA ALA A 97 2.88 17.88 -20.00
C ALA A 97 3.50 18.46 -18.71
N GLU A 98 3.55 19.79 -18.58
CA GLU A 98 4.10 20.45 -17.39
C GLU A 98 3.26 20.23 -16.11
N VAL A 99 1.96 20.07 -16.25
CA VAL A 99 1.04 20.00 -15.10
C VAL A 99 0.41 18.62 -14.89
N TYR A 100 0.48 17.73 -15.88
CA TYR A 100 -0.26 16.48 -15.93
C TYR A 100 -0.13 15.63 -14.65
N ALA A 101 1.10 15.42 -14.19
CA ALA A 101 1.37 14.57 -13.04
C ALA A 101 0.80 15.12 -11.72
N ASN A 102 0.70 16.47 -11.60
CA ASN A 102 0.37 17.13 -10.33
C ASN A 102 -1.02 17.79 -10.34
N HIS A 103 -1.68 17.90 -11.49
CA HIS A 103 -2.96 18.60 -11.58
C HIS A 103 -4.10 17.71 -11.06
N PRO A 104 -4.97 18.21 -10.16
CA PRO A 104 -6.05 17.42 -9.54
C PRO A 104 -6.98 16.72 -10.54
N ALA A 105 -7.22 17.31 -11.72
CA ALA A 105 -8.07 16.74 -12.76
C ALA A 105 -7.53 15.42 -13.33
N TYR A 106 -6.21 15.20 -13.27
CA TYR A 106 -5.54 14.01 -13.82
C TYR A 106 -5.02 13.06 -12.76
N ARG A 107 -5.36 13.28 -11.49
CA ARG A 107 -4.84 12.46 -10.38
C ARG A 107 -5.11 10.96 -10.53
N TYR A 108 -6.23 10.60 -11.12
CA TYR A 108 -6.63 9.19 -11.38
C TYR A 108 -6.35 8.75 -12.81
N SER A 109 -5.73 9.59 -13.62
CA SER A 109 -5.26 9.21 -14.96
C SER A 109 -3.96 8.41 -14.85
N PRO A 110 -3.67 7.51 -15.83
CA PRO A 110 -2.45 6.72 -15.83
C PRO A 110 -1.20 7.58 -15.69
N VAL A 111 -0.21 7.13 -14.93
CA VAL A 111 1.10 7.77 -14.92
C VAL A 111 1.80 7.51 -16.25
N PHE A 112 2.38 8.56 -16.86
CA PHE A 112 3.12 8.50 -18.10
C PHE A 112 4.59 8.84 -17.90
N GLY A 113 5.45 8.47 -18.86
CA GLY A 113 6.88 8.77 -18.82
C GLY A 113 7.65 7.90 -17.81
N VAL A 114 7.14 6.73 -17.48
CA VAL A 114 7.77 5.78 -16.55
C VAL A 114 8.49 4.70 -17.32
N SER A 115 9.77 4.46 -17.02
CA SER A 115 10.54 3.37 -17.61
C SER A 115 10.16 2.00 -17.02
N PRO A 116 10.47 0.89 -17.70
CA PRO A 116 10.28 -0.46 -17.14
C PRO A 116 11.00 -0.68 -15.83
N GLU A 117 12.18 -0.10 -15.64
CA GLU A 117 12.96 -0.18 -14.40
C GLU A 117 12.26 0.55 -13.26
N GLN A 118 11.75 1.75 -13.51
CA GLN A 118 10.95 2.51 -12.56
C GLN A 118 9.66 1.77 -12.20
N ALA A 119 8.97 1.19 -13.17
CA ALA A 119 7.76 0.41 -12.94
C ALA A 119 8.03 -0.83 -12.08
N ARG A 120 9.15 -1.53 -12.29
CA ARG A 120 9.57 -2.65 -11.42
C ARG A 120 9.85 -2.20 -10.00
N ALA A 121 10.59 -1.10 -9.84
CA ALA A 121 10.87 -0.54 -8.51
C ALA A 121 9.59 -0.15 -7.77
N TYR A 122 8.61 0.41 -8.46
CA TYR A 122 7.28 0.68 -7.91
C TYR A 122 6.57 -0.60 -7.44
N CYS A 123 6.54 -1.66 -8.26
CA CYS A 123 5.90 -2.93 -7.88
C CYS A 123 6.57 -3.55 -6.64
N GLU A 124 7.89 -3.45 -6.53
CA GLU A 124 8.65 -3.90 -5.35
C GLU A 124 8.29 -3.09 -4.11
N TRP A 125 8.30 -1.76 -4.21
CA TRP A 125 7.86 -0.87 -3.14
C TRP A 125 6.42 -1.18 -2.69
N ARG A 126 5.51 -1.37 -3.64
CA ARG A 126 4.11 -1.71 -3.34
C ARG A 126 4.00 -3.05 -2.60
N THR A 127 4.81 -4.05 -2.98
CA THR A 127 4.92 -5.31 -2.23
C THR A 127 5.29 -5.04 -0.77
N ASP A 128 6.34 -4.27 -0.54
CA ASP A 128 6.82 -3.95 0.81
C ASP A 128 5.72 -3.26 1.64
N ARG A 129 5.02 -2.27 1.07
CA ARG A 129 3.95 -1.55 1.79
C ARG A 129 2.74 -2.43 2.10
N VAL A 130 2.32 -3.27 1.16
CA VAL A 130 1.20 -4.21 1.36
C VAL A 130 1.56 -5.26 2.43
N VAL A 131 2.76 -5.80 2.39
CA VAL A 131 3.23 -6.78 3.39
C VAL A 131 3.36 -6.15 4.77
N GLU A 132 3.96 -4.97 4.88
CA GLU A 132 4.08 -4.24 6.13
C GLU A 132 2.69 -3.98 6.75
N GLN A 133 1.75 -3.45 5.96
CA GLN A 133 0.39 -3.21 6.41
C GLN A 133 -0.32 -4.51 6.86
N MET A 134 -0.08 -5.61 6.16
CA MET A 134 -0.58 -6.94 6.56
C MET A 134 -0.02 -7.33 7.92
N LEU A 135 1.30 -7.23 8.12
CA LEU A 135 1.96 -7.62 9.36
C LEU A 135 1.52 -6.76 10.54
N VAL A 136 1.37 -5.45 10.34
CA VAL A 136 0.80 -4.53 11.34
C VAL A 136 -0.64 -4.93 11.68
N SER A 137 -1.47 -5.20 10.67
CA SER A 137 -2.87 -5.61 10.86
C SER A 137 -3.02 -6.95 11.58
N LEU A 138 -2.03 -7.83 11.46
CA LEU A 138 -1.94 -9.12 12.17
C LEU A 138 -1.29 -8.99 13.55
N GLY A 139 -0.83 -7.81 13.95
CA GLY A 139 -0.11 -7.59 15.21
C GLY A 139 1.25 -8.28 15.28
N ARG A 140 1.89 -8.55 14.12
CA ARG A 140 3.19 -9.21 14.02
C ARG A 140 4.36 -8.23 14.11
N ILE A 141 4.14 -7.00 13.71
CA ILE A 141 5.05 -5.87 13.85
C ILE A 141 4.27 -4.63 14.26
N GLU A 142 4.94 -3.65 14.85
CA GLU A 142 4.42 -2.32 15.06
C GLU A 142 4.78 -1.42 13.87
N TYR A 143 3.88 -0.49 13.52
CA TYR A 143 4.19 0.50 12.50
C TYR A 143 5.18 1.53 13.05
N ASP A 144 6.30 1.72 12.35
CA ASP A 144 7.27 2.76 12.65
C ASP A 144 7.05 3.98 11.75
N PRO A 145 6.59 5.12 12.28
CA PRO A 145 6.42 6.36 11.49
C PRO A 145 7.76 7.06 11.17
N ASN A 146 8.86 6.66 11.82
CA ASN A 146 10.19 7.27 11.67
C ASN A 146 11.14 6.35 10.89
N GLN A 147 10.65 5.75 9.83
CA GLN A 147 11.46 4.88 8.98
C GLN A 147 12.60 5.66 8.32
N THR A 148 13.75 4.99 8.17
CA THR A 148 14.98 5.51 7.55
C THR A 148 15.47 4.52 6.49
N PRO A 149 16.48 4.87 5.66
CA PRO A 149 17.06 3.94 4.69
C PRO A 149 17.54 2.61 5.31
N GLU A 150 17.94 2.64 6.58
CA GLU A 150 18.49 1.48 7.29
C GLU A 150 17.39 0.56 7.85
N ASN A 151 16.25 1.13 8.29
CA ASN A 151 15.25 0.41 9.08
C ASN A 151 13.89 0.24 8.41
N TYR A 152 13.61 0.87 7.26
CA TYR A 152 12.32 0.70 6.60
C TYR A 152 12.04 -0.78 6.28
N PHE A 153 10.77 -1.16 6.42
CA PHE A 153 10.36 -2.53 6.11
C PHE A 153 10.58 -2.87 4.65
N SER A 154 11.25 -3.99 4.37
CA SER A 154 11.40 -4.53 3.03
C SER A 154 11.49 -6.05 3.04
N VAL A 155 10.74 -6.67 2.13
CA VAL A 155 10.79 -8.10 1.87
C VAL A 155 12.18 -8.52 1.37
N LYS A 156 12.82 -7.70 0.53
CA LYS A 156 14.19 -7.94 0.05
C LYS A 156 15.24 -7.94 1.15
N LYS A 157 15.01 -7.21 2.23
CA LYS A 157 15.87 -7.23 3.43
C LYS A 157 15.64 -8.46 4.32
N GLY A 158 14.80 -9.41 3.89
CA GLY A 158 14.50 -10.63 4.64
C GLY A 158 13.57 -10.42 5.84
N MET A 159 12.82 -9.33 5.87
CA MET A 159 11.93 -9.00 6.99
C MET A 159 10.58 -9.72 6.93
N MET A 160 10.33 -10.50 5.87
CA MET A 160 9.12 -11.31 5.75
C MET A 160 9.20 -12.56 6.61
N PRO A 161 8.23 -12.81 7.52
CA PRO A 161 8.17 -14.08 8.28
C PRO A 161 7.98 -15.28 7.36
N ALA A 162 8.78 -16.35 7.57
CA ALA A 162 8.76 -17.54 6.73
C ALA A 162 7.47 -18.39 6.85
N ASP A 163 6.66 -18.15 7.88
CA ASP A 163 5.39 -18.84 8.12
C ASP A 163 4.19 -18.18 7.42
N LEU A 164 4.41 -17.07 6.71
CA LEU A 164 3.35 -16.32 6.04
C LEU A 164 3.53 -16.33 4.53
N LYS A 165 2.40 -16.43 3.84
CA LYS A 165 2.30 -16.12 2.41
C LYS A 165 1.80 -14.70 2.23
N THR A 166 2.30 -14.02 1.22
CA THR A 166 1.90 -12.65 0.89
C THR A 166 1.70 -12.45 -0.60
N LEU A 167 1.07 -11.34 -0.95
CA LEU A 167 0.86 -10.93 -2.32
C LEU A 167 2.09 -10.15 -2.81
N TYR A 168 2.79 -10.72 -3.78
CA TYR A 168 3.93 -10.09 -4.44
C TYR A 168 3.49 -9.39 -5.70
N PHE A 169 3.75 -8.08 -5.78
CA PHE A 169 3.53 -7.29 -6.99
C PHE A 169 4.79 -7.32 -7.86
N PHE A 170 4.60 -7.46 -9.15
CA PHE A 170 5.69 -7.51 -10.11
C PHE A 170 5.27 -6.98 -11.49
N LEU A 171 6.25 -6.59 -12.28
CA LEU A 171 6.08 -6.36 -13.70
C LEU A 171 6.54 -7.61 -14.43
N PRO A 172 5.76 -8.22 -15.35
CA PRO A 172 6.18 -9.41 -16.08
C PRO A 172 7.51 -9.18 -16.81
N GLU A 173 8.27 -10.26 -16.99
CA GLU A 173 9.50 -10.21 -17.77
C GLU A 173 9.19 -10.01 -19.27
N GLY A 174 10.11 -9.38 -20.00
CA GLY A 174 9.99 -9.12 -21.42
C GLY A 174 10.08 -7.64 -21.78
N ASN A 175 9.89 -7.33 -23.05
CA ASN A 175 9.88 -5.96 -23.55
C ASN A 175 8.51 -5.33 -23.32
N ILE A 176 8.34 -4.70 -22.16
CA ILE A 176 7.08 -4.06 -21.75
C ILE A 176 7.22 -2.55 -21.92
N GLU A 177 6.38 -1.99 -22.75
CA GLU A 177 6.24 -0.54 -22.86
C GLU A 177 5.44 0.02 -21.68
N THR A 178 6.07 0.85 -20.87
CA THR A 178 5.45 1.47 -19.69
C THR A 178 5.20 2.97 -19.85
N TRP A 179 5.71 3.57 -20.93
CA TRP A 179 5.62 5.01 -21.19
C TRP A 179 4.19 5.56 -21.26
N TYR A 180 3.24 4.69 -21.67
CA TYR A 180 1.80 5.01 -21.79
C TYR A 180 0.97 4.49 -20.61
N GLY A 181 1.63 4.24 -19.47
CA GLY A 181 1.02 3.65 -18.30
C GLY A 181 1.29 2.15 -18.19
N PHE A 182 1.18 1.63 -16.98
CA PHE A 182 1.39 0.21 -16.69
C PHE A 182 0.47 -0.26 -15.57
N SER A 183 0.32 -1.58 -15.44
CA SER A 183 -0.36 -2.24 -14.33
C SER A 183 0.59 -3.24 -13.69
N CYS A 184 0.60 -3.33 -12.36
CA CYS A 184 1.31 -4.42 -11.70
C CYS A 184 0.50 -5.72 -11.83
N PHE A 185 1.22 -6.83 -11.90
CA PHE A 185 0.70 -8.16 -11.63
C PHE A 185 0.98 -8.53 -10.17
N ALA A 186 0.23 -9.47 -9.63
CA ALA A 186 0.44 -9.93 -8.26
C ALA A 186 0.18 -11.43 -8.15
N GLU A 187 0.98 -12.11 -7.33
CA GLU A 187 0.81 -13.54 -7.04
C GLU A 187 1.07 -13.82 -5.56
N TRP A 188 0.47 -14.90 -5.04
CA TRP A 188 0.73 -15.36 -3.68
C TRP A 188 2.03 -16.18 -3.63
N ARG A 189 2.99 -15.75 -2.81
CA ARG A 189 4.26 -16.44 -2.55
C ARG A 189 4.44 -16.81 -1.09
#